data_a649883a8d1b09d709feef7fa41d5631
#
_entry.id   a649883a8d1b09d709feef7fa41d5631
#
_cell.length_a   1.000
_cell.length_b   1.000
_cell.length_c   1.000
_cell.angle_alpha   90.00
_cell.angle_beta   90.00
_cell.angle_gamma   90.00
#
_symmetry.space_group_name_H-M   'P 1'
#
loop_
_entity.id
_entity.type
_entity.pdbx_description
1 polymer ?
#
loop_
_entity_poly.entity_id
_entity_poly.type
_entity_poly.pdbx_seq_one_letter_code
_entity_poly.pdbx_strand_id
1 'polypeptide(L)'
;MSPGKRCTILGIESSCDETAASVVVDAREVKSNVIATQFELHEEYGGVVPEIASRAHIERILPVIREALVQAGIDEDEANERIDAIAVGHCPGLIGSLLVGVSAAKALAWAWGKPLIGVDHVMAHLYAGALDVDDPPRYPAIGLIVSGGHTTLCRVNDSLDVRVLGRTIDDAIGEAYDKAAMMLGLGFPGGRRVDERAQRGDDRKYDFPISRLGAESLDFSYSGLKTSLLYMVRGKPAGKGKERKFERDYDDLTEREVDDLCASFQRAAIGAVMLKLKRAIDSADGDGVKSLIVGGGVSANSRLRAEVRDLAKDRGLDLHLPAIEYCLDNGAMIAGLGGVKFARKEFDDLSLSPMSAGSLR
;
A
#
# COMPACT_ATOMS: atom_id res chain seq x y z
N MET A 1 -2.20 -15.97 -28.27
CA MET A 1 -2.17 -14.58 -28.80
C MET A 1 -1.32 -14.61 -30.05
N SER A 2 -1.75 -13.96 -31.13
CA SER A 2 -0.89 -13.77 -32.30
C SER A 2 0.37 -13.01 -31.85
N PRO A 3 1.59 -13.42 -32.25
CA PRO A 3 2.80 -12.70 -31.91
C PRO A 3 2.70 -11.28 -32.50
N GLY A 4 2.61 -10.26 -31.64
CA GLY A 4 2.66 -8.85 -32.02
C GLY A 4 1.50 -7.95 -31.58
N LYS A 5 0.39 -8.46 -31.02
CA LYS A 5 -0.66 -7.58 -30.50
C LYS A 5 -0.37 -7.25 -29.02
N ARG A 6 -0.11 -5.97 -28.76
CA ARG A 6 0.05 -5.42 -27.39
C ARG A 6 -1.30 -5.46 -26.67
N CYS A 7 -1.27 -5.81 -25.38
CA CYS A 7 -2.46 -5.89 -24.53
C CYS A 7 -2.58 -4.61 -23.71
N THR A 8 -3.69 -3.89 -23.83
CA THR A 8 -3.96 -2.62 -23.15
C THR A 8 -5.07 -2.82 -22.11
N ILE A 9 -4.79 -2.58 -20.85
CA ILE A 9 -5.71 -2.75 -19.73
C ILE A 9 -6.03 -1.40 -19.10
N LEU A 10 -7.33 -1.11 -18.91
CA LEU A 10 -7.79 -0.02 -18.05
C LEU A 10 -7.96 -0.57 -16.62
N GLY A 11 -7.20 -0.03 -15.68
CA GLY A 11 -7.29 -0.36 -14.26
C GLY A 11 -8.03 0.70 -13.48
N ILE A 12 -8.88 0.28 -12.56
CA ILE A 12 -9.70 1.15 -11.70
C ILE A 12 -9.45 0.76 -10.24
N GLU A 13 -9.14 1.75 -9.40
CA GLU A 13 -8.93 1.58 -7.97
C GLU A 13 -9.82 2.53 -7.17
N SER A 14 -10.49 1.98 -6.13
CA SER A 14 -11.34 2.74 -5.21
C SER A 14 -11.50 2.05 -3.85
N SER A 15 -10.49 1.31 -3.40
CA SER A 15 -10.62 0.47 -2.19
C SER A 15 -10.69 1.23 -0.87
N CYS A 16 -10.15 2.46 -0.82
CA CYS A 16 -10.08 3.26 0.41
C CYS A 16 -10.49 4.72 0.16
N ASP A 17 -9.53 5.62 0.08
CA ASP A 17 -9.73 7.08 -0.06
C ASP A 17 -9.05 7.69 -1.31
N GLU A 18 -8.47 6.87 -2.18
CA GLU A 18 -8.03 7.24 -3.51
C GLU A 18 -8.98 6.73 -4.58
N THR A 19 -9.42 7.63 -5.47
CA THR A 19 -10.07 7.25 -6.73
C THR A 19 -9.01 7.29 -7.82
N ALA A 20 -8.69 6.15 -8.40
CA ALA A 20 -7.64 6.13 -9.43
C ALA A 20 -8.04 5.31 -10.67
N ALA A 21 -7.51 5.73 -11.82
CA ALA A 21 -7.57 4.96 -13.05
C ALA A 21 -6.24 5.07 -13.82
N SER A 22 -5.92 4.03 -14.56
CA SER A 22 -4.67 3.94 -15.30
C SER A 22 -4.83 3.07 -16.53
N VAL A 23 -4.09 3.40 -17.59
CA VAL A 23 -3.92 2.55 -18.77
C VAL A 23 -2.52 1.96 -18.74
N VAL A 24 -2.44 0.64 -18.75
CA VAL A 24 -1.17 -0.11 -18.75
C VAL A 24 -1.13 -1.05 -19.95
N VAL A 25 0.02 -1.09 -20.61
CA VAL A 25 0.25 -1.95 -21.79
C VAL A 25 1.20 -3.08 -21.41
N ASP A 26 0.89 -4.29 -21.88
CA ASP A 26 1.68 -5.52 -21.67
C ASP A 26 2.00 -5.77 -20.19
N ALA A 27 1.03 -5.47 -19.33
CA ALA A 27 1.07 -5.60 -17.88
C ALA A 27 2.12 -4.71 -17.16
N ARG A 28 2.95 -3.95 -17.86
CA ARG A 28 4.08 -3.23 -17.27
C ARG A 28 4.24 -1.78 -17.70
N GLU A 29 4.02 -1.46 -18.96
CA GLU A 29 4.23 -0.11 -19.48
C GLU A 29 3.07 0.79 -19.10
N VAL A 30 3.27 1.71 -18.16
CA VAL A 30 2.24 2.65 -17.70
C VAL A 30 2.10 3.79 -18.70
N LYS A 31 0.91 3.94 -19.30
CA LYS A 31 0.60 5.02 -20.26
C LYS A 31 -0.06 6.21 -19.57
N SER A 32 -0.74 5.97 -18.46
CA SER A 32 -1.34 7.00 -17.63
C SER A 32 -1.51 6.47 -16.21
N ASN A 33 -1.49 7.36 -15.21
CA ASN A 33 -1.81 7.04 -13.83
C ASN A 33 -2.43 8.27 -13.17
N VAL A 34 -3.76 8.31 -13.11
CA VAL A 34 -4.51 9.44 -12.56
C VAL A 34 -5.05 9.05 -11.19
N ILE A 35 -4.74 9.87 -10.19
CA ILE A 35 -5.12 9.65 -8.80
C ILE A 35 -5.81 10.90 -8.27
N ALA A 36 -7.00 10.77 -7.74
CA ALA A 36 -7.73 11.80 -7.01
C ALA A 36 -7.82 11.40 -5.53
N THR A 37 -6.94 11.97 -4.71
CA THR A 37 -6.90 11.71 -3.27
C THR A 37 -8.01 12.43 -2.54
N GLN A 38 -8.42 11.92 -1.37
CA GLN A 38 -9.45 12.49 -0.52
C GLN A 38 -8.89 12.99 0.82
N PHE A 39 -7.57 13.19 0.93
CA PHE A 39 -6.91 13.54 2.19
C PHE A 39 -7.55 14.75 2.87
N GLU A 40 -7.84 15.81 2.11
CA GLU A 40 -8.47 17.03 2.65
C GLU A 40 -9.84 16.77 3.28
N LEU A 41 -10.62 15.80 2.74
CA LEU A 41 -11.94 15.44 3.26
C LEU A 41 -11.86 14.69 4.59
N HIS A 42 -10.74 14.05 4.88
CA HIS A 42 -10.53 13.18 6.03
C HIS A 42 -9.64 13.81 7.11
N GLU A 43 -8.92 14.90 6.79
CA GLU A 43 -7.97 15.53 7.70
C GLU A 43 -8.63 15.99 9.02
N GLU A 44 -9.82 16.59 8.96
CA GLU A 44 -10.56 17.05 10.15
C GLU A 44 -11.01 15.91 11.08
N TYR A 45 -11.15 14.68 10.53
CA TYR A 45 -11.53 13.47 11.29
C TYR A 45 -10.33 12.69 11.82
N GLY A 46 -9.12 13.04 11.39
CA GLY A 46 -7.89 12.34 11.76
C GLY A 46 -7.79 10.91 11.21
N GLY A 47 -8.52 10.59 10.14
CA GLY A 47 -8.53 9.29 9.48
C GLY A 47 -9.70 9.12 8.53
N VAL A 48 -9.71 8.04 7.75
CA VAL A 48 -10.72 7.80 6.71
C VAL A 48 -12.09 7.52 7.31
N VAL A 49 -13.11 8.26 6.83
CA VAL A 49 -14.54 8.06 7.15
C VAL A 49 -15.20 7.34 5.96
N PRO A 50 -15.63 6.07 6.12
CA PRO A 50 -16.07 5.23 5.00
C PRO A 50 -17.22 5.82 4.17
N GLU A 51 -18.18 6.47 4.80
CA GLU A 51 -19.34 7.07 4.13
C GLU A 51 -18.96 8.29 3.29
N ILE A 52 -18.00 9.10 3.76
CA ILE A 52 -17.46 10.24 3.02
C ILE A 52 -16.65 9.73 1.83
N ALA A 53 -15.79 8.74 2.06
CA ALA A 53 -15.00 8.14 0.99
C ALA A 53 -15.87 7.59 -0.14
N SER A 54 -16.89 6.82 0.20
CA SER A 54 -17.81 6.23 -0.78
C SER A 54 -18.51 7.29 -1.65
N ARG A 55 -18.96 8.40 -1.06
CA ARG A 55 -19.61 9.50 -1.79
C ARG A 55 -18.62 10.22 -2.72
N ALA A 56 -17.42 10.50 -2.25
CA ALA A 56 -16.41 11.17 -3.06
C ALA A 56 -16.01 10.32 -4.29
N HIS A 57 -15.95 8.99 -4.18
CA HIS A 57 -15.72 8.11 -5.32
C HIS A 57 -16.79 8.25 -6.41
N ILE A 58 -18.09 8.38 -6.05
CA ILE A 58 -19.17 8.54 -7.02
C ILE A 58 -18.95 9.78 -7.91
N GLU A 59 -18.50 10.87 -7.31
CA GLU A 59 -18.26 12.13 -8.03
C GLU A 59 -17.00 12.08 -8.90
N ARG A 60 -15.97 11.32 -8.48
CA ARG A 60 -14.63 11.35 -9.08
C ARG A 60 -14.38 10.26 -10.10
N ILE A 61 -15.11 9.13 -10.04
CA ILE A 61 -14.76 7.93 -10.82
C ILE A 61 -14.76 8.18 -12.34
N LEU A 62 -15.79 8.83 -12.89
CA LEU A 62 -15.86 9.10 -14.33
C LEU A 62 -14.83 10.15 -14.78
N PRO A 63 -14.68 11.32 -14.12
CA PRO A 63 -13.60 12.25 -14.42
C PRO A 63 -12.21 11.62 -14.43
N VAL A 64 -11.90 10.77 -13.46
CA VAL A 64 -10.59 10.11 -13.33
C VAL A 64 -10.36 9.11 -14.47
N ILE A 65 -11.39 8.31 -14.83
CA ILE A 65 -11.30 7.37 -15.96
C ILE A 65 -11.07 8.13 -17.27
N ARG A 66 -11.82 9.20 -17.54
CA ARG A 66 -11.66 10.04 -18.72
C ARG A 66 -10.26 10.63 -18.83
N GLU A 67 -9.80 11.21 -17.76
CA GLU A 67 -8.45 11.79 -17.70
C GLU A 67 -7.36 10.72 -17.95
N ALA A 68 -7.53 9.51 -17.40
CA ALA A 68 -6.62 8.40 -17.65
C ALA A 68 -6.57 7.97 -19.12
N LEU A 69 -7.70 7.96 -19.81
CA LEU A 69 -7.76 7.68 -21.25
C LEU A 69 -7.06 8.80 -22.05
N VAL A 70 -7.36 10.07 -21.76
CA VAL A 70 -6.75 11.23 -22.41
C VAL A 70 -5.23 11.23 -22.25
N GLN A 71 -4.71 11.01 -21.03
CA GLN A 71 -3.27 10.94 -20.79
C GLN A 71 -2.61 9.76 -21.51
N ALA A 72 -3.33 8.67 -21.74
CA ALA A 72 -2.86 7.55 -22.56
C ALA A 72 -2.96 7.77 -24.06
N GLY A 73 -3.45 8.93 -24.51
CA GLY A 73 -3.69 9.24 -25.93
C GLY A 73 -4.80 8.40 -26.55
N ILE A 74 -5.86 8.13 -25.78
CA ILE A 74 -7.04 7.36 -26.21
C ILE A 74 -8.26 8.26 -26.11
N ASP A 75 -8.89 8.56 -27.22
CA ASP A 75 -10.15 9.29 -27.25
C ASP A 75 -11.30 8.40 -26.73
N GLU A 76 -12.30 9.00 -26.05
CA GLU A 76 -13.42 8.26 -25.48
C GLU A 76 -14.14 7.40 -26.54
N ASP A 77 -14.32 7.91 -27.73
CA ASP A 77 -14.99 7.21 -28.84
C ASP A 77 -14.19 5.99 -29.36
N GLU A 78 -12.87 6.00 -29.16
CA GLU A 78 -11.97 4.91 -29.55
C GLU A 78 -11.67 3.93 -28.40
N ALA A 79 -12.07 4.25 -27.18
CA ALA A 79 -11.70 3.48 -26.00
C ALA A 79 -12.12 2.01 -26.08
N ASN A 80 -13.30 1.72 -26.66
CA ASN A 80 -13.78 0.37 -26.86
C ASN A 80 -12.93 -0.45 -27.84
N GLU A 81 -12.21 0.18 -28.76
CA GLU A 81 -11.31 -0.49 -29.71
C GLU A 81 -9.90 -0.65 -29.15
N ARG A 82 -9.45 0.34 -28.38
CA ARG A 82 -8.08 0.44 -27.87
C ARG A 82 -7.85 -0.33 -26.54
N ILE A 83 -8.88 -0.47 -25.70
CA ILE A 83 -8.82 -1.20 -24.44
C ILE A 83 -9.19 -2.67 -24.67
N ASP A 84 -8.37 -3.60 -24.21
CA ASP A 84 -8.60 -5.04 -24.35
C ASP A 84 -9.35 -5.66 -23.16
N ALA A 85 -9.22 -5.10 -21.93
CA ALA A 85 -9.98 -5.51 -20.75
C ALA A 85 -10.06 -4.40 -19.69
N ILE A 86 -11.03 -4.55 -18.76
CA ILE A 86 -11.21 -3.67 -17.61
C ILE A 86 -10.81 -4.44 -16.35
N ALA A 87 -9.81 -3.96 -15.64
CA ALA A 87 -9.38 -4.48 -14.35
C ALA A 87 -9.87 -3.57 -13.23
N VAL A 88 -10.28 -4.14 -12.08
CA VAL A 88 -10.77 -3.36 -10.95
C VAL A 88 -10.35 -3.97 -9.62
N GLY A 89 -9.90 -3.15 -8.67
CA GLY A 89 -9.74 -3.53 -7.28
C GLY A 89 -11.10 -3.91 -6.69
N HIS A 90 -11.25 -5.18 -6.26
CA HIS A 90 -12.52 -5.65 -5.73
C HIS A 90 -12.42 -6.15 -4.29
N CYS A 91 -11.21 -6.38 -3.79
CA CYS A 91 -10.90 -6.82 -2.42
C CYS A 91 -9.42 -6.59 -2.08
N PRO A 92 -9.06 -6.50 -0.78
CA PRO A 92 -9.92 -6.02 0.30
C PRO A 92 -10.14 -4.51 0.23
N GLY A 93 -11.08 -3.99 1.00
CA GLY A 93 -11.29 -2.54 1.13
C GLY A 93 -12.62 -2.17 1.77
N LEU A 94 -12.90 -0.87 1.77
CA LEU A 94 -14.18 -0.33 2.23
C LEU A 94 -15.28 -0.72 1.23
N ILE A 95 -16.28 -1.48 1.68
CA ILE A 95 -17.31 -2.05 0.80
C ILE A 95 -18.00 -0.99 -0.05
N GLY A 96 -18.37 0.15 0.54
CA GLY A 96 -19.02 1.25 -0.18
C GLY A 96 -18.13 1.85 -1.28
N SER A 97 -16.84 2.02 -0.98
CA SER A 97 -15.84 2.53 -1.91
C SER A 97 -15.58 1.54 -3.06
N LEU A 98 -15.31 0.28 -2.73
CA LEU A 98 -15.15 -0.80 -3.72
C LEU A 98 -16.36 -0.95 -4.64
N LEU A 99 -17.58 -0.80 -4.10
CA LEU A 99 -18.83 -0.92 -4.87
C LEU A 99 -18.88 0.10 -6.00
N VAL A 100 -18.36 1.31 -5.80
CA VAL A 100 -18.33 2.36 -6.83
C VAL A 100 -17.42 1.94 -7.99
N GLY A 101 -16.17 1.55 -7.70
CA GLY A 101 -15.22 1.10 -8.73
C GLY A 101 -15.69 -0.14 -9.46
N VAL A 102 -16.18 -1.16 -8.73
CA VAL A 102 -16.70 -2.40 -9.32
C VAL A 102 -17.91 -2.12 -10.20
N SER A 103 -18.82 -1.22 -9.80
CA SER A 103 -19.98 -0.85 -10.62
C SER A 103 -19.58 -0.14 -11.92
N ALA A 104 -18.64 0.81 -11.83
CA ALA A 104 -18.09 1.50 -12.99
C ALA A 104 -17.40 0.52 -13.96
N ALA A 105 -16.56 -0.37 -13.43
CA ALA A 105 -15.86 -1.39 -14.23
C ALA A 105 -16.82 -2.33 -14.95
N LYS A 106 -17.87 -2.81 -14.26
CA LYS A 106 -18.93 -3.64 -14.87
C LYS A 106 -19.69 -2.92 -15.98
N ALA A 107 -20.05 -1.65 -15.75
CA ALA A 107 -20.75 -0.86 -16.75
C ALA A 107 -19.90 -0.68 -18.01
N LEU A 108 -18.61 -0.37 -17.87
CA LEU A 108 -17.68 -0.24 -18.98
C LEU A 108 -17.44 -1.58 -19.69
N ALA A 109 -17.19 -2.66 -18.95
CA ALA A 109 -16.98 -3.99 -19.50
C ALA A 109 -18.20 -4.45 -20.33
N TRP A 110 -19.40 -4.22 -19.82
CA TRP A 110 -20.64 -4.53 -20.54
C TRP A 110 -20.84 -3.66 -21.77
N ALA A 111 -20.69 -2.33 -21.64
CA ALA A 111 -20.92 -1.38 -22.73
C ALA A 111 -19.91 -1.56 -23.87
N TRP A 112 -18.65 -1.89 -23.56
CA TRP A 112 -17.60 -2.07 -24.55
C TRP A 112 -17.45 -3.53 -25.02
N GLY A 113 -18.19 -4.48 -24.42
CA GLY A 113 -18.07 -5.91 -24.71
C GLY A 113 -16.68 -6.47 -24.37
N LYS A 114 -16.08 -5.99 -23.27
CA LYS A 114 -14.72 -6.37 -22.87
C LYS A 114 -14.71 -7.30 -21.65
N PRO A 115 -13.68 -8.15 -21.50
CA PRO A 115 -13.48 -8.93 -20.30
C PRO A 115 -13.38 -8.04 -19.05
N LEU A 116 -14.00 -8.48 -17.94
CA LEU A 116 -13.87 -7.90 -16.62
C LEU A 116 -12.86 -8.73 -15.81
N ILE A 117 -12.02 -8.07 -15.03
CA ILE A 117 -10.98 -8.71 -14.23
C ILE A 117 -10.98 -8.11 -12.81
N GLY A 118 -11.40 -8.89 -11.82
CA GLY A 118 -11.25 -8.54 -10.41
C GLY A 118 -9.81 -8.76 -9.94
N VAL A 119 -9.25 -7.77 -9.27
CA VAL A 119 -7.88 -7.79 -8.77
C VAL A 119 -7.89 -7.63 -7.25
N ASP A 120 -7.10 -8.44 -6.56
CA ASP A 120 -6.83 -8.25 -5.14
C ASP A 120 -5.86 -7.07 -4.97
N HIS A 121 -6.31 -6.03 -4.25
CA HIS A 121 -5.60 -4.79 -4.02
C HIS A 121 -4.24 -5.02 -3.30
N VAL A 122 -4.20 -5.94 -2.35
CA VAL A 122 -2.98 -6.22 -1.59
C VAL A 122 -1.93 -6.91 -2.46
N MET A 123 -2.37 -7.83 -3.34
CA MET A 123 -1.49 -8.44 -4.34
C MET A 123 -1.02 -7.41 -5.38
N ALA A 124 -1.88 -6.45 -5.75
CA ALA A 124 -1.52 -5.39 -6.69
C ALA A 124 -0.39 -4.51 -6.14
N HIS A 125 -0.37 -4.22 -4.85
CA HIS A 125 0.77 -3.53 -4.22
C HIS A 125 2.11 -4.25 -4.39
N LEU A 126 2.14 -5.59 -4.31
CA LEU A 126 3.37 -6.35 -4.62
C LEU A 126 3.74 -6.21 -6.10
N TYR A 127 2.74 -6.19 -6.96
CA TYR A 127 2.96 -6.07 -8.41
C TYR A 127 3.49 -4.69 -8.82
N ALA A 128 3.20 -3.63 -8.05
CA ALA A 128 3.64 -2.26 -8.35
C ALA A 128 5.16 -2.14 -8.59
N GLY A 129 5.97 -3.00 -7.95
CA GLY A 129 7.41 -3.06 -8.19
C GLY A 129 7.85 -3.64 -9.54
N ALA A 130 6.89 -4.13 -10.37
CA ALA A 130 7.12 -4.64 -11.71
C ALA A 130 6.72 -3.64 -12.82
N LEU A 131 6.17 -2.46 -12.44
CA LEU A 131 5.74 -1.42 -13.38
C LEU A 131 6.93 -0.59 -13.85
N ASP A 132 6.97 -0.28 -15.14
CA ASP A 132 7.98 0.56 -15.82
C ASP A 132 9.44 0.16 -15.52
N VAL A 133 9.67 -1.16 -15.32
CA VAL A 133 11.02 -1.71 -15.13
C VAL A 133 11.45 -2.58 -16.29
N ASP A 134 12.74 -2.53 -16.65
CA ASP A 134 13.31 -3.39 -17.69
C ASP A 134 13.38 -4.85 -17.20
N ASP A 135 13.84 -5.06 -15.96
CA ASP A 135 14.01 -6.37 -15.35
C ASP A 135 12.90 -6.62 -14.32
N PRO A 136 11.86 -7.43 -14.65
CA PRO A 136 10.78 -7.76 -13.70
C PRO A 136 11.27 -8.70 -12.60
N PRO A 137 10.55 -8.80 -11.46
CA PRO A 137 10.89 -9.68 -10.37
C PRO A 137 11.10 -11.13 -10.82
N ARG A 138 12.19 -11.74 -10.36
CA ARG A 138 12.47 -13.15 -10.53
C ARG A 138 11.94 -13.95 -9.33
N TYR A 139 11.27 -15.05 -9.61
CA TYR A 139 10.64 -15.88 -8.57
C TYR A 139 11.46 -17.16 -8.29
N PRO A 140 11.33 -17.76 -7.10
CA PRO A 140 10.55 -17.28 -5.96
C PRO A 140 11.15 -16.04 -5.31
N ALA A 141 10.30 -15.24 -4.64
CA ALA A 141 10.69 -14.00 -3.99
C ALA A 141 10.13 -13.93 -2.55
N ILE A 142 10.72 -13.06 -1.72
CA ILE A 142 10.10 -12.59 -0.48
C ILE A 142 9.39 -11.26 -0.78
N GLY A 143 8.11 -11.18 -0.43
CA GLY A 143 7.29 -10.00 -0.59
C GLY A 143 6.99 -9.33 0.76
N LEU A 144 7.07 -8.01 0.81
CA LEU A 144 6.69 -7.19 1.95
C LEU A 144 5.65 -6.16 1.52
N ILE A 145 4.47 -6.21 2.10
CA ILE A 145 3.40 -5.22 1.88
C ILE A 145 3.29 -4.36 3.13
N VAL A 146 3.46 -3.05 2.97
CA VAL A 146 3.44 -2.06 4.04
C VAL A 146 2.61 -0.85 3.63
N SER A 147 1.37 -0.77 4.11
CA SER A 147 0.41 0.30 3.77
C SER A 147 -0.30 0.81 5.03
N GLY A 148 -1.27 1.72 4.85
CA GLY A 148 -2.13 2.20 5.92
C GLY A 148 -2.89 1.07 6.61
N GLY A 149 -3.44 0.11 5.84
CA GLY A 149 -4.24 -1.00 6.36
C GLY A 149 -3.50 -2.34 6.50
N HIS A 150 -2.33 -2.50 5.90
CA HIS A 150 -1.66 -3.81 5.83
C HIS A 150 -0.18 -3.74 6.21
N THR A 151 0.26 -4.74 6.96
CA THR A 151 1.67 -5.07 7.16
C THR A 151 1.78 -6.58 7.06
N THR A 152 2.24 -7.06 5.91
CA THR A 152 2.19 -8.49 5.56
C THR A 152 3.50 -8.91 4.90
N LEU A 153 4.04 -10.02 5.35
CA LEU A 153 5.21 -10.67 4.80
C LEU A 153 4.77 -11.93 4.06
N CYS A 154 5.26 -12.10 2.84
CA CYS A 154 4.79 -13.15 1.94
C CYS A 154 5.95 -13.89 1.29
N ARG A 155 5.70 -15.15 0.92
CA ARG A 155 6.43 -15.85 -0.13
C ARG A 155 5.67 -15.68 -1.45
N VAL A 156 6.38 -15.27 -2.47
CA VAL A 156 5.83 -15.03 -3.81
C VAL A 156 6.44 -16.04 -4.77
N ASN A 157 5.65 -17.03 -5.19
CA ASN A 157 6.13 -18.06 -6.13
C ASN A 157 5.96 -17.61 -7.58
N ASP A 158 4.95 -16.81 -7.87
CA ASP A 158 4.77 -16.00 -9.08
C ASP A 158 3.83 -14.82 -8.79
N SER A 159 3.52 -13.98 -9.78
CA SER A 159 2.70 -12.77 -9.62
C SER A 159 1.28 -13.03 -9.09
N LEU A 160 0.77 -14.26 -9.20
CA LEU A 160 -0.58 -14.67 -8.75
C LEU A 160 -0.55 -15.77 -7.67
N ASP A 161 0.64 -16.33 -7.35
CA ASP A 161 0.81 -17.33 -6.30
C ASP A 161 1.59 -16.73 -5.13
N VAL A 162 0.85 -16.20 -4.16
CA VAL A 162 1.37 -15.50 -2.98
C VAL A 162 0.87 -16.19 -1.71
N ARG A 163 1.81 -16.61 -0.86
CA ARG A 163 1.55 -17.22 0.44
C ARG A 163 1.98 -16.30 1.57
N VAL A 164 1.08 -16.03 2.51
CA VAL A 164 1.39 -15.22 3.71
C VAL A 164 2.31 -16.01 4.64
N LEU A 165 3.38 -15.36 5.09
CA LEU A 165 4.33 -15.87 6.09
C LEU A 165 4.07 -15.25 7.47
N GLY A 166 3.63 -13.99 7.51
CA GLY A 166 3.30 -13.27 8.73
C GLY A 166 2.55 -11.97 8.42
N ARG A 167 1.78 -11.48 9.38
CA ARG A 167 1.00 -10.26 9.26
C ARG A 167 0.96 -9.49 10.58
N THR A 168 0.50 -8.25 10.54
CA THR A 168 0.26 -7.53 11.79
C THR A 168 -0.90 -8.18 12.57
N ILE A 169 -0.74 -8.24 13.90
CA ILE A 169 -1.77 -8.74 14.83
C ILE A 169 -2.56 -7.59 15.49
N ASP A 170 -2.16 -6.35 15.22
CA ASP A 170 -2.81 -5.14 15.71
C ASP A 170 -2.76 -4.04 14.63
N ASP A 171 -2.28 -2.84 14.92
CA ASP A 171 -2.19 -1.77 13.92
C ASP A 171 -1.26 -2.15 12.75
N ALA A 172 -1.59 -1.74 11.54
CA ALA A 172 -0.63 -1.73 10.43
C ALA A 172 0.44 -0.66 10.65
N ILE A 173 1.59 -0.80 9.98
CA ILE A 173 2.70 0.15 10.15
C ILE A 173 2.29 1.58 9.73
N GLY A 174 1.56 1.75 8.62
CA GLY A 174 1.09 3.06 8.18
C GLY A 174 0.12 3.68 9.19
N GLU A 175 -0.83 2.90 9.72
CA GLU A 175 -1.72 3.32 10.81
C GLU A 175 -0.93 3.73 12.07
N ALA A 176 0.16 3.02 12.38
CA ALA A 176 1.03 3.38 13.50
C ALA A 176 1.73 4.73 13.27
N TYR A 177 2.15 5.04 12.03
CA TYR A 177 2.70 6.34 11.65
C TYR A 177 1.65 7.46 11.73
N ASP A 178 0.43 7.23 11.28
CA ASP A 178 -0.66 8.22 11.36
C ASP A 178 -0.99 8.54 12.81
N LYS A 179 -1.11 7.52 13.66
CA LYS A 179 -1.31 7.70 15.11
C LYS A 179 -0.14 8.41 15.78
N ALA A 180 1.10 8.13 15.37
CA ALA A 180 2.28 8.83 15.87
C ALA A 180 2.24 10.32 15.49
N ALA A 181 1.92 10.63 14.24
CA ALA A 181 1.77 12.00 13.77
C ALA A 181 0.71 12.77 14.56
N MET A 182 -0.45 12.16 14.79
CA MET A 182 -1.51 12.76 15.61
C MET A 182 -1.04 13.04 17.04
N MET A 183 -0.30 12.12 17.67
CA MET A 183 0.26 12.30 19.03
C MET A 183 1.32 13.40 19.10
N LEU A 184 1.95 13.72 17.97
CA LEU A 184 3.01 14.75 17.86
C LEU A 184 2.48 16.07 17.28
N GLY A 185 1.15 16.21 17.08
CA GLY A 185 0.55 17.42 16.51
C GLY A 185 0.87 17.66 15.04
N LEU A 186 1.30 16.63 14.29
CA LEU A 186 1.69 16.74 12.90
C LEU A 186 0.51 16.62 11.92
N GLY A 187 -0.67 16.15 12.38
CA GLY A 187 -1.87 15.97 11.56
C GLY A 187 -1.85 14.72 10.69
N PHE A 188 -2.85 14.63 9.78
CA PHE A 188 -3.09 13.49 8.87
C PHE A 188 -2.91 13.94 7.40
N PRO A 189 -2.43 13.07 6.47
CA PRO A 189 -1.79 11.76 6.71
C PRO A 189 -0.40 11.90 7.34
N GLY A 190 -0.07 11.00 8.27
CA GLY A 190 1.09 11.13 9.14
C GLY A 190 2.39 10.59 8.57
N GLY A 191 2.33 9.55 7.74
CA GLY A 191 3.51 8.80 7.30
C GLY A 191 4.61 9.69 6.71
N ARG A 192 4.28 10.54 5.75
CA ARG A 192 5.22 11.48 5.12
C ARG A 192 5.75 12.53 6.10
N ARG A 193 4.85 13.10 6.93
CA ARG A 193 5.21 14.16 7.89
C ARG A 193 6.20 13.65 8.93
N VAL A 194 6.00 12.42 9.43
CA VAL A 194 6.93 11.77 10.36
C VAL A 194 8.27 11.48 9.68
N ASP A 195 8.28 10.98 8.43
CA ASP A 195 9.53 10.70 7.69
C ASP A 195 10.35 11.98 7.44
N GLU A 196 9.72 13.07 7.02
CA GLU A 196 10.38 14.37 6.81
C GLU A 196 10.98 14.93 8.10
N ARG A 197 10.26 14.83 9.24
CA ARG A 197 10.75 15.25 10.57
C ARG A 197 11.89 14.36 11.05
N ALA A 198 11.77 13.04 10.86
CA ALA A 198 12.76 12.07 11.27
C ALA A 198 14.14 12.28 10.64
N GLN A 199 14.20 12.83 9.42
CA GLN A 199 15.47 13.12 8.73
C GLN A 199 16.31 14.21 9.44
N ARG A 200 15.70 15.01 10.33
CA ARG A 200 16.36 16.09 11.08
C ARG A 200 16.69 15.71 12.52
N GLY A 201 16.09 14.61 13.02
CA GLY A 201 16.18 14.17 14.39
C GLY A 201 17.33 13.22 14.67
N ASP A 202 17.64 13.05 15.96
CA ASP A 202 18.55 12.01 16.47
C ASP A 202 17.73 10.73 16.74
N ASP A 203 17.95 9.69 15.95
CA ASP A 203 17.21 8.43 16.03
C ASP A 203 17.57 7.58 17.28
N ARG A 204 18.62 7.98 18.05
CA ARG A 204 19.04 7.32 19.28
C ARG A 204 18.68 8.09 20.55
N LYS A 205 18.02 9.26 20.39
CA LYS A 205 17.66 10.10 21.54
C LYS A 205 16.67 9.41 22.46
N TYR A 206 15.69 8.68 21.91
CA TYR A 206 14.69 7.95 22.67
C TYR A 206 14.76 6.45 22.37
N ASP A 207 14.69 5.61 23.41
CA ASP A 207 14.75 4.16 23.27
C ASP A 207 13.33 3.59 23.23
N PHE A 208 12.80 3.41 22.01
CA PHE A 208 11.51 2.79 21.77
C PHE A 208 11.65 1.27 21.57
N PRO A 209 10.65 0.49 22.05
CA PRO A 209 10.67 -0.96 21.90
C PRO A 209 10.51 -1.39 20.45
N ILE A 210 11.39 -2.29 19.98
CA ILE A 210 11.25 -3.00 18.72
C ILE A 210 10.49 -4.29 19.00
N SER A 211 9.30 -4.42 18.44
CA SER A 211 8.46 -5.62 18.64
C SER A 211 9.11 -6.87 18.05
N ARG A 212 9.33 -7.87 18.92
CA ARG A 212 9.94 -9.16 18.52
C ARG A 212 8.94 -10.30 18.46
N LEU A 213 7.83 -10.19 19.23
CA LEU A 213 6.88 -11.27 19.50
C LEU A 213 7.59 -12.55 19.96
N GLY A 214 7.59 -13.61 19.26
CA GLY A 214 8.42 -14.80 19.56
C GLY A 214 9.74 -14.79 18.79
N ALA A 215 10.68 -15.70 19.12
CA ALA A 215 11.97 -15.81 18.45
C ALA A 215 11.81 -16.14 16.96
N GLU A 216 10.85 -17.00 16.62
CA GLU A 216 10.58 -17.46 15.25
C GLU A 216 9.39 -16.75 14.59
N SER A 217 8.66 -15.90 15.33
CA SER A 217 7.47 -15.23 14.78
C SER A 217 7.84 -14.30 13.64
N LEU A 218 7.08 -14.37 12.55
CA LEU A 218 7.13 -13.47 11.40
C LEU A 218 6.01 -12.41 11.46
N ASP A 219 5.13 -12.45 12.47
CA ASP A 219 4.08 -11.47 12.67
C ASP A 219 4.61 -10.15 13.21
N PHE A 220 3.84 -9.08 12.99
CA PHE A 220 4.16 -7.72 13.43
C PHE A 220 3.19 -7.27 14.53
N SER A 221 3.65 -6.28 15.33
CA SER A 221 2.82 -5.58 16.31
C SER A 221 3.41 -4.19 16.56
N TYR A 222 2.55 -3.19 16.56
CA TYR A 222 2.93 -1.78 16.80
C TYR A 222 2.25 -1.16 18.01
N SER A 223 1.34 -1.89 18.67
CA SER A 223 0.60 -1.38 19.85
C SER A 223 1.50 -0.96 21.00
N GLY A 224 2.57 -1.72 21.26
CA GLY A 224 3.57 -1.39 22.30
C GLY A 224 4.39 -0.15 21.96
N LEU A 225 4.78 0.02 20.71
CA LEU A 225 5.49 1.20 20.21
C LEU A 225 4.63 2.46 20.34
N LYS A 226 3.37 2.39 19.90
CA LYS A 226 2.39 3.46 20.02
C LYS A 226 2.19 3.90 21.49
N THR A 227 2.01 2.93 22.39
CA THR A 227 1.83 3.21 23.82
C THR A 227 3.09 3.84 24.44
N SER A 228 4.27 3.39 24.01
CA SER A 228 5.55 3.97 24.45
C SER A 228 5.69 5.43 24.00
N LEU A 229 5.35 5.74 22.73
CA LEU A 229 5.34 7.11 22.24
C LEU A 229 4.35 7.98 23.02
N LEU A 230 3.11 7.51 23.22
CA LEU A 230 2.11 8.23 24.00
C LEU A 230 2.61 8.62 25.38
N TYR A 231 3.26 7.68 26.09
CA TYR A 231 3.79 7.95 27.43
C TYR A 231 5.03 8.86 27.40
N MET A 232 5.80 8.83 26.33
CA MET A 232 6.94 9.73 26.17
C MET A 232 6.47 11.17 25.93
N VAL A 233 5.42 11.37 25.13
CA VAL A 233 4.85 12.69 24.81
C VAL A 233 4.05 13.23 25.99
N ARG A 234 3.11 12.45 26.53
CA ARG A 234 2.08 12.94 27.47
C ARG A 234 2.35 12.57 28.93
N GLY A 235 3.41 11.79 29.23
CA GLY A 235 3.63 11.20 30.55
C GLY A 235 2.75 9.97 30.79
N LYS A 236 2.99 9.27 31.88
CA LYS A 236 2.14 8.16 32.31
C LYS A 236 0.83 8.71 32.88
N PRO A 237 -0.34 8.20 32.44
CA PRO A 237 -1.61 8.73 32.93
C PRO A 237 -1.78 8.44 34.43
N ALA A 238 -2.16 9.45 35.18
CA ALA A 238 -2.62 9.32 36.59
C ALA A 238 -4.15 9.08 36.59
N GLY A 239 -4.66 8.34 37.60
CA GLY A 239 -6.08 8.01 37.74
C GLY A 239 -6.51 6.72 37.02
N LYS A 240 -7.80 6.34 37.18
CA LYS A 240 -8.39 5.13 36.63
C LYS A 240 -9.64 5.46 35.79
N GLY A 241 -9.85 4.71 34.72
CA GLY A 241 -11.04 4.83 33.87
C GLY A 241 -11.17 6.22 33.22
N LYS A 242 -12.35 6.85 33.32
CA LYS A 242 -12.65 8.18 32.73
C LYS A 242 -11.90 9.34 33.40
N GLU A 243 -11.28 9.12 34.55
CA GLU A 243 -10.52 10.13 35.29
C GLU A 243 -9.02 10.14 34.92
N ARG A 244 -8.61 9.37 33.92
CA ARG A 244 -7.25 9.38 33.41
C ARG A 244 -6.86 10.76 32.92
N LYS A 245 -5.86 11.36 33.54
CA LYS A 245 -5.25 12.64 33.13
C LYS A 245 -3.79 12.43 32.80
N PHE A 246 -3.36 13.05 31.72
CA PHE A 246 -1.96 13.12 31.33
C PHE A 246 -1.34 14.40 31.90
N GLU A 247 -0.04 14.37 32.18
CA GLU A 247 0.71 15.50 32.77
C GLU A 247 1.08 16.56 31.74
N ARG A 248 1.20 16.17 30.47
CA ARG A 248 1.66 17.02 29.35
C ARG A 248 0.80 16.82 28.12
N ASP A 249 0.94 17.71 27.15
CA ASP A 249 0.42 17.54 25.80
C ASP A 249 1.53 17.72 24.74
N TYR A 250 1.22 17.44 23.46
CA TYR A 250 2.20 17.61 22.38
C TYR A 250 2.59 19.09 22.19
N ASP A 251 1.74 20.04 22.52
CA ASP A 251 2.03 21.48 22.48
C ASP A 251 3.16 21.92 23.40
N ASP A 252 3.51 21.08 24.40
CA ASP A 252 4.63 21.33 25.30
C ASP A 252 5.99 20.92 24.70
N LEU A 253 6.00 20.27 23.52
CA LEU A 253 7.21 19.79 22.86
C LEU A 253 7.87 20.89 22.03
N THR A 254 9.18 20.97 22.11
CA THR A 254 9.97 21.78 21.18
C THR A 254 10.06 21.10 19.81
N GLU A 255 10.27 21.89 18.75
CA GLU A 255 10.51 21.40 17.39
C GLU A 255 11.59 20.31 17.33
N ARG A 256 12.67 20.47 18.10
CA ARG A 256 13.77 19.52 18.18
C ARG A 256 13.34 18.21 18.82
N GLU A 257 12.56 18.25 19.88
CA GLU A 257 12.04 17.04 20.52
C GLU A 257 11.09 16.29 19.59
N VAL A 258 10.26 16.99 18.82
CA VAL A 258 9.40 16.36 17.79
C VAL A 258 10.24 15.67 16.74
N ASP A 259 11.30 16.32 16.22
CA ASP A 259 12.21 15.71 15.22
C ASP A 259 12.89 14.44 15.79
N ASP A 260 13.41 14.51 17.03
CA ASP A 260 14.08 13.39 17.69
C ASP A 260 13.10 12.23 18.01
N LEU A 261 11.85 12.54 18.40
CA LEU A 261 10.79 11.55 18.61
C LEU A 261 10.41 10.85 17.32
N CYS A 262 10.23 11.61 16.22
CA CYS A 262 9.96 11.06 14.88
C CYS A 262 11.09 10.12 14.44
N ALA A 263 12.35 10.54 14.58
CA ALA A 263 13.51 9.75 14.19
C ALA A 263 13.62 8.44 14.99
N SER A 264 13.45 8.53 16.32
CA SER A 264 13.54 7.37 17.22
C SER A 264 12.36 6.40 17.03
N PHE A 265 11.13 6.93 16.81
CA PHE A 265 9.95 6.15 16.48
C PHE A 265 10.15 5.40 15.14
N GLN A 266 10.59 6.10 14.10
CA GLN A 266 10.86 5.53 12.79
C GLN A 266 11.90 4.42 12.85
N ARG A 267 12.99 4.61 13.61
CA ARG A 267 14.00 3.57 13.86
C ARG A 267 13.38 2.31 14.45
N ALA A 268 12.50 2.45 15.43
CA ALA A 268 11.87 1.30 16.08
C ALA A 268 10.83 0.61 15.16
N ALA A 269 10.00 1.39 14.46
CA ALA A 269 8.97 0.87 13.55
C ALA A 269 9.60 0.10 12.38
N ILE A 270 10.57 0.71 11.68
CA ILE A 270 11.29 0.06 10.57
C ILE A 270 12.17 -1.07 11.10
N GLY A 271 12.78 -0.93 12.27
CA GLY A 271 13.55 -2.00 12.91
C GLY A 271 12.75 -3.29 13.13
N ALA A 272 11.45 -3.18 13.46
CA ALA A 272 10.55 -4.34 13.56
C ALA A 272 10.32 -4.98 12.19
N VAL A 273 10.14 -4.19 11.12
CA VAL A 273 10.02 -4.70 9.75
C VAL A 273 11.29 -5.44 9.35
N MET A 274 12.45 -4.81 9.49
CA MET A 274 13.74 -5.37 9.09
C MET A 274 14.09 -6.65 9.84
N LEU A 275 13.71 -6.73 11.14
CA LEU A 275 13.88 -7.95 11.92
C LEU A 275 13.12 -9.14 11.32
N LYS A 276 11.84 -8.94 10.96
CA LYS A 276 11.00 -10.00 10.40
C LYS A 276 11.39 -10.36 8.97
N LEU A 277 11.76 -9.35 8.18
CA LEU A 277 12.22 -9.54 6.82
C LEU A 277 13.50 -10.37 6.77
N LYS A 278 14.48 -10.08 7.63
CA LYS A 278 15.71 -10.88 7.77
C LYS A 278 15.38 -12.32 8.15
N ARG A 279 14.52 -12.54 9.16
CA ARG A 279 14.09 -13.89 9.55
C ARG A 279 13.44 -14.66 8.40
N ALA A 280 12.57 -14.02 7.62
CA ALA A 280 11.92 -14.67 6.49
C ALA A 280 12.93 -15.06 5.40
N ILE A 281 13.88 -14.20 5.09
CA ILE A 281 14.96 -14.50 4.14
C ILE A 281 15.82 -15.63 4.67
N ASP A 282 16.25 -15.59 5.94
CA ASP A 282 17.08 -16.61 6.57
C ASP A 282 16.37 -17.98 6.63
N SER A 283 15.04 -17.99 6.92
CA SER A 283 14.26 -19.23 6.93
C SER A 283 14.01 -19.80 5.52
N ALA A 284 14.11 -18.97 4.50
CA ALA A 284 13.99 -19.37 3.09
C ALA A 284 15.36 -19.65 2.44
N ASP A 285 16.44 -19.58 3.22
CA ASP A 285 17.79 -19.91 2.75
C ASP A 285 17.83 -21.39 2.34
N GLY A 286 18.21 -21.66 1.09
CA GLY A 286 18.07 -22.98 0.46
C GLY A 286 16.86 -23.15 -0.44
N ASP A 287 15.82 -22.33 -0.33
CA ASP A 287 14.63 -22.36 -1.21
C ASP A 287 14.82 -21.59 -2.53
N GLY A 288 16.02 -21.06 -2.78
CA GLY A 288 16.38 -20.41 -4.03
C GLY A 288 15.68 -19.06 -4.26
N VAL A 289 15.38 -18.31 -3.20
CA VAL A 289 14.82 -16.94 -3.29
C VAL A 289 15.73 -16.06 -4.11
N LYS A 290 15.16 -15.34 -5.09
CA LYS A 290 15.91 -14.53 -6.06
C LYS A 290 15.68 -13.05 -5.87
N SER A 291 14.50 -12.66 -5.41
CA SER A 291 14.11 -11.25 -5.31
C SER A 291 13.52 -10.91 -3.95
N LEU A 292 13.65 -9.64 -3.59
CA LEU A 292 12.92 -8.98 -2.52
C LEU A 292 11.99 -7.95 -3.15
N ILE A 293 10.68 -8.09 -2.92
CA ILE A 293 9.65 -7.19 -3.46
C ILE A 293 9.03 -6.43 -2.30
N VAL A 294 8.97 -5.11 -2.38
CA VAL A 294 8.34 -4.28 -1.34
C VAL A 294 7.29 -3.40 -1.99
N GLY A 295 6.07 -3.37 -1.44
CA GLY A 295 4.97 -2.57 -1.96
C GLY A 295 4.11 -1.95 -0.86
N GLY A 296 3.17 -1.08 -1.26
CA GLY A 296 2.31 -0.31 -0.36
C GLY A 296 2.87 1.06 0.00
N GLY A 297 2.00 1.96 0.48
CA GLY A 297 2.30 3.39 0.70
C GLY A 297 3.54 3.64 1.56
N VAL A 298 3.78 2.81 2.59
CA VAL A 298 4.97 2.96 3.45
C VAL A 298 6.26 2.54 2.73
N SER A 299 6.20 1.90 1.56
CA SER A 299 7.38 1.66 0.73
C SER A 299 8.03 2.96 0.19
N ALA A 300 7.32 4.09 0.27
CA ALA A 300 7.87 5.42 -0.01
C ALA A 300 8.80 5.94 1.09
N ASN A 301 8.72 5.39 2.31
CA ASN A 301 9.51 5.84 3.47
C ASN A 301 11.01 5.77 3.20
N SER A 302 11.71 6.87 3.45
CA SER A 302 13.13 7.04 3.09
C SER A 302 14.04 6.03 3.81
N ARG A 303 13.81 5.79 5.11
CA ARG A 303 14.59 4.84 5.91
C ARG A 303 14.34 3.40 5.48
N LEU A 304 13.07 3.01 5.27
CA LEU A 304 12.76 1.67 4.79
C LEU A 304 13.45 1.38 3.47
N ARG A 305 13.39 2.32 2.51
CA ARG A 305 14.05 2.17 1.20
C ARG A 305 15.55 2.02 1.32
N ALA A 306 16.19 2.74 2.23
CA ALA A 306 17.64 2.59 2.47
C ALA A 306 17.95 1.21 3.07
N GLU A 307 17.28 0.83 4.16
CA GLU A 307 17.58 -0.42 4.87
C GLU A 307 17.28 -1.68 4.04
N VAL A 308 16.21 -1.67 3.19
CA VAL A 308 15.94 -2.82 2.30
C VAL A 308 16.92 -2.91 1.14
N ARG A 309 17.46 -1.77 0.63
CA ARG A 309 18.53 -1.79 -0.38
C ARG A 309 19.79 -2.43 0.16
N ASP A 310 20.19 -2.03 1.37
CA ASP A 310 21.37 -2.60 2.01
C ASP A 310 21.17 -4.11 2.25
N LEU A 311 20.01 -4.50 2.77
CA LEU A 311 19.68 -5.91 3.01
C LEU A 311 19.69 -6.75 1.71
N ALA A 312 19.06 -6.26 0.64
CA ALA A 312 19.02 -6.96 -0.63
C ALA A 312 20.44 -7.13 -1.21
N LYS A 313 21.25 -6.08 -1.14
CA LYS A 313 22.67 -6.13 -1.56
C LYS A 313 23.46 -7.15 -0.74
N ASP A 314 23.33 -7.15 0.57
CA ASP A 314 24.04 -8.05 1.49
C ASP A 314 23.66 -9.52 1.26
N ARG A 315 22.45 -9.78 0.78
CA ARG A 315 21.92 -11.13 0.52
C ARG A 315 21.98 -11.53 -0.96
N GLY A 316 22.47 -10.66 -1.84
CA GLY A 316 22.55 -10.92 -3.28
C GLY A 316 21.17 -11.11 -3.94
N LEU A 317 20.14 -10.42 -3.44
CA LEU A 317 18.77 -10.47 -3.95
C LEU A 317 18.53 -9.29 -4.91
N ASP A 318 17.72 -9.53 -5.96
CA ASP A 318 17.19 -8.45 -6.77
C ASP A 318 16.13 -7.69 -5.97
N LEU A 319 16.27 -6.36 -5.86
CA LEU A 319 15.32 -5.54 -5.14
C LEU A 319 14.33 -4.87 -6.09
N HIS A 320 13.04 -5.06 -5.84
CA HIS A 320 11.96 -4.42 -6.54
C HIS A 320 11.19 -3.51 -5.58
N LEU A 321 11.41 -2.21 -5.73
CA LEU A 321 10.69 -1.13 -5.07
C LEU A 321 9.91 -0.36 -6.12
N PRO A 322 8.62 -0.07 -5.92
CA PRO A 322 7.88 0.76 -6.85
C PRO A 322 8.50 2.17 -6.96
N ALA A 323 8.37 2.80 -8.10
CA ALA A 323 8.58 4.24 -8.21
C ALA A 323 7.67 4.96 -7.21
N ILE A 324 8.05 6.15 -6.74
CA ILE A 324 7.32 6.85 -5.67
C ILE A 324 5.84 7.06 -6.03
N GLU A 325 5.57 7.34 -7.29
CA GLU A 325 4.23 7.54 -7.85
C GLU A 325 3.34 6.28 -7.83
N TYR A 326 3.93 5.08 -7.68
CA TYR A 326 3.21 3.79 -7.59
C TYR A 326 3.18 3.21 -6.17
N CYS A 327 3.67 3.95 -5.17
CA CYS A 327 3.65 3.46 -3.77
C CYS A 327 2.26 3.51 -3.16
N LEU A 328 1.51 4.61 -3.39
CA LEU A 328 0.13 4.78 -2.92
C LEU A 328 -0.85 3.95 -3.75
N ASP A 329 -2.11 3.94 -3.32
CA ASP A 329 -3.20 3.30 -4.05
C ASP A 329 -3.35 3.96 -5.43
N ASN A 330 -3.30 3.16 -6.49
CA ASN A 330 -3.27 3.65 -7.86
C ASN A 330 -3.88 2.65 -8.85
N GLY A 331 -4.29 3.16 -10.02
CA GLY A 331 -4.88 2.33 -11.08
C GLY A 331 -3.85 1.47 -11.81
N ALA A 332 -2.56 1.88 -11.83
CA ALA A 332 -1.54 1.18 -12.60
C ALA A 332 -1.20 -0.20 -12.01
N MET A 333 -1.16 -0.34 -10.68
CA MET A 333 -0.96 -1.64 -10.03
C MET A 333 -2.11 -2.61 -10.31
N ILE A 334 -3.35 -2.08 -10.40
CA ILE A 334 -4.55 -2.86 -10.74
C ILE A 334 -4.52 -3.28 -12.22
N ALA A 335 -4.22 -2.34 -13.13
CA ALA A 335 -4.09 -2.63 -14.55
C ALA A 335 -2.95 -3.62 -14.84
N GLY A 336 -1.81 -3.43 -14.18
CA GLY A 336 -0.63 -4.29 -14.37
C GLY A 336 -0.90 -5.74 -13.96
N LEU A 337 -1.38 -5.98 -12.72
CA LEU A 337 -1.75 -7.32 -12.28
C LEU A 337 -2.93 -7.89 -13.07
N GLY A 338 -3.88 -7.03 -13.46
CA GLY A 338 -4.97 -7.37 -14.38
C GLY A 338 -4.46 -7.86 -15.73
N GLY A 339 -3.39 -7.27 -16.26
CA GLY A 339 -2.73 -7.72 -17.49
C GLY A 339 -2.12 -9.12 -17.38
N VAL A 340 -1.57 -9.47 -16.19
CA VAL A 340 -1.09 -10.84 -15.93
C VAL A 340 -2.27 -11.84 -15.94
N LYS A 341 -3.38 -11.51 -15.29
CA LYS A 341 -4.60 -12.34 -15.28
C LYS A 341 -5.19 -12.45 -16.70
N PHE A 342 -5.19 -11.35 -17.46
CA PHE A 342 -5.62 -11.35 -18.86
C PHE A 342 -4.82 -12.33 -19.70
N ALA A 343 -3.50 -12.35 -19.58
CA ALA A 343 -2.63 -13.27 -20.30
C ALA A 343 -2.91 -14.74 -19.96
N ARG A 344 -3.36 -15.02 -18.72
CA ARG A 344 -3.80 -16.34 -18.28
C ARG A 344 -5.26 -16.66 -18.59
N LYS A 345 -6.00 -15.70 -19.18
CA LYS A 345 -7.45 -15.80 -19.45
C LYS A 345 -8.29 -16.00 -18.19
N GLU A 346 -7.85 -15.43 -17.08
CA GLU A 346 -8.57 -15.42 -15.81
C GLU A 346 -9.51 -14.21 -15.79
N PHE A 347 -10.75 -14.41 -16.23
CA PHE A 347 -11.78 -13.38 -16.33
C PHE A 347 -12.90 -13.63 -15.34
N ASP A 348 -13.50 -12.54 -14.88
CA ASP A 348 -14.68 -12.55 -14.03
C ASP A 348 -15.92 -12.19 -14.87
N ASP A 349 -17.08 -12.58 -14.42
CA ASP A 349 -18.34 -12.19 -15.00
C ASP A 349 -18.97 -10.99 -14.25
N LEU A 350 -20.15 -10.56 -14.70
CA LEU A 350 -20.85 -9.43 -14.08
C LEU A 350 -21.41 -9.73 -12.67
N SER A 351 -21.24 -10.94 -12.13
CA SER A 351 -21.54 -11.27 -10.74
C SER A 351 -20.41 -10.91 -9.76
N LEU A 352 -19.21 -10.53 -10.27
CA LEU A 352 -18.09 -10.07 -9.43
C LEU A 352 -18.57 -9.11 -8.35
N SER A 353 -18.26 -9.37 -7.10
CA SER A 353 -18.72 -8.57 -5.96
C SER A 353 -17.54 -8.03 -5.16
N PRO A 354 -17.68 -6.83 -4.58
CA PRO A 354 -16.69 -6.30 -3.66
C PRO A 354 -16.65 -7.12 -2.37
N MET A 355 -15.46 -7.28 -1.79
CA MET A 355 -15.26 -7.97 -0.52
C MET A 355 -14.36 -7.17 0.41
N SER A 356 -14.73 -7.08 1.69
CA SER A 356 -13.90 -6.41 2.71
C SER A 356 -12.66 -7.21 3.09
N ALA A 357 -12.65 -8.52 2.84
CA ALA A 357 -11.52 -9.41 3.09
C ALA A 357 -10.80 -9.75 1.78
N GLY A 358 -9.47 -9.76 1.81
CA GLY A 358 -8.64 -10.13 0.66
C GLY A 358 -8.54 -11.64 0.43
N SER A 359 -7.96 -12.01 -0.70
CA SER A 359 -7.71 -13.41 -1.09
C SER A 359 -6.46 -14.00 -0.44
N LEU A 360 -5.55 -13.18 0.07
CA LEU A 360 -4.31 -13.64 0.73
C LEU A 360 -4.60 -14.39 2.03
N ARG A 361 -4.27 -15.67 2.08
CA ARG A 361 -4.43 -16.57 3.22
C ARG A 361 -3.12 -16.99 3.85
#